data_b997c89180e03cd42ca28198064ec176
#
_entry.id   b997c89180e03cd42ca28198064ec176
#
_cell.length_a   1.000
_cell.length_b   1.000
_cell.length_c   1.000
_cell.angle_alpha   90.00
_cell.angle_beta   90.00
_cell.angle_gamma   90.00
#
_symmetry.space_group_name_H-M   'P 1'
#
loop_
_entity.id
_entity.type
_entity.pdbx_description
1 polymer ?
#
loop_
_entity_poly.entity_id
_entity_poly.type
_entity_poly.pdbx_seq_one_letter_code
_entity_poly.pdbx_strand_id
1 'polypeptide(L)'
;MAELPVVLLPIGVDDDALDACLAALEAGTPAGTRVWLADDAQAGPRGLAIIERWLQKTRLQADYTRRPRPIGEVAHLDEALRACGNADVLVLASDAVPTPGWATQLSACFARDAAIATATPWCNAGECAAWPRIGEISPMPDDMSKLAQACAAMPPEH
;
A
#
# COMPACT_ATOMS: atom_id res chain seq x y z
N MET A 1 2.30 -10.87 -20.85
CA MET A 1 2.39 -9.70 -19.94
C MET A 1 2.30 -10.26 -18.53
N ALA A 2 3.23 -9.87 -17.64
CA ALA A 2 3.12 -10.24 -16.24
C ALA A 2 1.80 -9.65 -15.68
N GLU A 3 1.05 -10.45 -14.93
CA GLU A 3 -0.15 -9.99 -14.25
C GLU A 3 0.25 -8.94 -13.20
N LEU A 4 -0.48 -7.83 -13.13
CA LEU A 4 -0.22 -6.81 -12.11
C LEU A 4 -0.56 -7.40 -10.73
N PRO A 5 0.27 -7.13 -9.70
CA PRO A 5 -0.02 -7.61 -8.35
C PRO A 5 -1.31 -7.00 -7.81
N VAL A 6 -1.91 -7.67 -6.84
CA VAL A 6 -3.05 -7.15 -6.08
C VAL A 6 -2.53 -6.23 -4.98
N VAL A 7 -3.01 -5.00 -4.93
CA VAL A 7 -2.77 -4.12 -3.77
C VAL A 7 -3.79 -4.48 -2.69
N LEU A 8 -3.32 -5.05 -1.59
CA LEU A 8 -4.12 -5.31 -0.40
C LEU A 8 -3.91 -4.16 0.59
N LEU A 9 -4.98 -3.45 0.92
CA LEU A 9 -4.97 -2.31 1.82
C LEU A 9 -5.85 -2.61 3.04
N PRO A 10 -5.26 -3.09 4.15
CA PRO A 10 -5.97 -3.19 5.42
C PRO A 10 -6.35 -1.80 5.93
N ILE A 11 -7.62 -1.62 6.29
CA ILE A 11 -8.14 -0.33 6.74
C ILE A 11 -7.83 -0.14 8.23
N GLY A 12 -7.15 0.96 8.56
CA GLY A 12 -6.91 1.42 9.92
C GLY A 12 -7.97 2.40 10.43
N VAL A 13 -7.69 2.99 11.59
CA VAL A 13 -8.62 3.88 12.30
C VAL A 13 -8.42 5.37 12.00
N ASP A 14 -7.33 5.75 11.35
CA ASP A 14 -6.99 7.15 11.05
C ASP A 14 -7.59 7.57 9.70
N ASP A 15 -8.66 8.33 9.76
CA ASP A 15 -9.40 8.78 8.58
C ASP A 15 -8.61 9.77 7.70
N ASP A 16 -7.78 10.65 8.31
CA ASP A 16 -6.97 11.61 7.55
C ASP A 16 -5.81 10.92 6.82
N ALA A 17 -5.16 9.98 7.49
CA ALA A 17 -4.14 9.14 6.88
C ALA A 17 -4.71 8.28 5.75
N LEU A 18 -5.89 7.70 5.94
CA LEU A 18 -6.59 6.93 4.90
C LEU A 18 -6.89 7.79 3.65
N ASP A 19 -7.40 9.01 3.82
CA ASP A 19 -7.69 9.90 2.68
C ASP A 19 -6.40 10.25 1.90
N ALA A 20 -5.31 10.54 2.60
CA ALA A 20 -4.00 10.79 2.00
C ALA A 20 -3.43 9.55 1.28
N CYS A 21 -3.55 8.36 1.89
CA CYS A 21 -3.14 7.10 1.29
C CYS A 21 -3.89 6.82 -0.01
N LEU A 22 -5.22 6.92 -0.01
CA LEU A 22 -6.05 6.67 -1.19
C LEU A 22 -5.79 7.69 -2.32
N ALA A 23 -5.53 8.95 -1.98
CA ALA A 23 -5.15 9.97 -2.95
C ALA A 23 -3.79 9.66 -3.61
N ALA A 24 -2.79 9.25 -2.82
CA ALA A 24 -1.47 8.86 -3.32
C ALA A 24 -1.52 7.56 -4.14
N LEU A 25 -2.31 6.60 -3.70
CA LEU A 25 -2.56 5.34 -4.41
C LEU A 25 -3.15 5.60 -5.80
N GLU A 26 -4.18 6.46 -5.89
CA GLU A 26 -4.79 6.87 -7.16
C GLU A 26 -3.78 7.54 -8.10
N ALA A 27 -2.95 8.45 -7.57
CA ALA A 27 -1.98 9.19 -8.36
C ALA A 27 -0.78 8.35 -8.82
N GLY A 28 -0.32 7.41 -7.97
CA GLY A 28 0.95 6.71 -8.12
C GLY A 28 0.86 5.29 -8.69
N THR A 29 -0.35 4.75 -8.88
CA THR A 29 -0.56 3.36 -9.29
C THR A 29 -1.05 3.27 -10.74
N PRO A 30 -0.58 2.31 -11.55
CA PRO A 30 -1.06 2.12 -12.91
C PRO A 30 -2.57 1.86 -12.97
N ALA A 31 -3.26 2.45 -13.96
CA ALA A 31 -4.69 2.23 -14.16
C ALA A 31 -4.99 0.73 -14.38
N GLY A 32 -6.12 0.27 -13.85
CA GLY A 32 -6.53 -1.14 -13.96
C GLY A 32 -5.83 -2.07 -12.97
N THR A 33 -4.94 -1.56 -12.10
CA THR A 33 -4.40 -2.37 -10.98
C THR A 33 -5.53 -2.75 -10.04
N ARG A 34 -5.55 -4.02 -9.62
CA ARG A 34 -6.51 -4.51 -8.64
C ARG A 34 -6.17 -4.00 -7.25
N VAL A 35 -7.16 -3.44 -6.56
CA VAL A 35 -7.00 -2.93 -5.19
C VAL A 35 -8.11 -3.53 -4.33
N TRP A 36 -7.74 -4.14 -3.24
CA TRP A 36 -8.69 -4.65 -2.26
C TRP A 36 -8.55 -3.90 -0.94
N LEU A 37 -9.57 -3.11 -0.61
CA LEU A 37 -9.73 -2.44 0.67
C LEU A 37 -10.35 -3.44 1.65
N ALA A 38 -9.56 -3.94 2.60
CA ALA A 38 -9.96 -4.95 3.57
C ALA A 38 -10.18 -4.30 4.94
N ASP A 39 -11.42 -4.24 5.42
CA ASP A 39 -11.80 -3.57 6.67
C ASP A 39 -12.19 -4.57 7.75
N ASP A 40 -11.38 -4.66 8.79
CA ASP A 40 -11.67 -5.43 10.02
C ASP A 40 -12.62 -4.68 10.95
N ALA A 41 -13.67 -4.06 10.40
CA ALA A 41 -14.61 -3.21 11.13
C ALA A 41 -13.97 -2.00 11.83
N GLN A 42 -12.85 -1.49 11.30
CA GLN A 42 -12.09 -0.38 11.86
C GLN A 42 -12.59 0.99 11.36
N ALA A 43 -13.06 1.07 10.11
CA ALA A 43 -13.52 2.33 9.55
C ALA A 43 -14.74 2.88 10.33
N GLY A 44 -14.60 4.12 10.83
CA GLY A 44 -15.71 4.90 11.37
C GLY A 44 -16.60 5.50 10.26
N PRO A 45 -17.65 6.24 10.63
CA PRO A 45 -18.55 6.85 9.63
C PRO A 45 -17.84 7.74 8.61
N ARG A 46 -16.82 8.48 9.04
CA ARG A 46 -16.03 9.35 8.15
C ARG A 46 -15.14 8.52 7.22
N GLY A 47 -14.47 7.50 7.74
CA GLY A 47 -13.68 6.57 6.93
C GLY A 47 -14.51 5.87 5.86
N LEU A 48 -15.71 5.41 6.22
CA LEU A 48 -16.65 4.83 5.26
C LEU A 48 -17.03 5.80 4.15
N ALA A 49 -17.30 7.07 4.47
CA ALA A 49 -17.62 8.09 3.47
C ALA A 49 -16.43 8.42 2.56
N ILE A 50 -15.20 8.39 3.09
CA ILE A 50 -13.95 8.53 2.30
C ILE A 50 -13.82 7.37 1.32
N ILE A 51 -13.96 6.14 1.79
CA ILE A 51 -13.87 4.92 0.96
C ILE A 51 -14.93 4.97 -0.16
N GLU A 52 -16.19 5.24 0.17
CA GLU A 52 -17.28 5.31 -0.79
C GLU A 52 -17.02 6.35 -1.87
N ARG A 53 -16.63 7.57 -1.47
CA ARG A 53 -16.29 8.65 -2.40
C ARG A 53 -15.15 8.28 -3.34
N TRP A 54 -14.12 7.60 -2.82
CA TRP A 54 -12.97 7.16 -3.61
C TRP A 54 -13.36 6.06 -4.60
N LEU A 55 -14.10 5.04 -4.17
CA LEU A 55 -14.60 3.95 -5.02
C LEU A 55 -15.41 4.43 -6.22
N GLN A 56 -16.17 5.53 -6.06
CA GLN A 56 -16.98 6.12 -7.14
C GLN A 56 -16.15 6.82 -8.23
N LYS A 57 -14.88 7.16 -7.95
CA LYS A 57 -14.05 8.00 -8.82
C LYS A 57 -12.76 7.32 -9.29
N THR A 58 -12.37 6.25 -8.64
CA THR A 58 -11.09 5.60 -8.92
C THR A 58 -11.06 5.00 -10.31
N ARG A 59 -9.88 5.07 -10.96
CA ARG A 59 -9.56 4.39 -12.22
C ARG A 59 -8.95 2.99 -12.00
N LEU A 60 -8.77 2.60 -10.75
CA LEU A 60 -8.27 1.30 -10.34
C LEU A 60 -9.42 0.29 -10.27
N GLN A 61 -9.10 -0.99 -10.34
CA GLN A 61 -10.10 -2.05 -10.14
C GLN A 61 -10.23 -2.34 -8.64
N ALA A 62 -11.05 -1.54 -7.96
CA ALA A 62 -11.12 -1.54 -6.51
C ALA A 62 -12.35 -2.26 -5.98
N ASP A 63 -12.13 -3.11 -4.98
CA ASP A 63 -13.15 -3.79 -4.19
C ASP A 63 -13.00 -3.40 -2.71
N TYR A 64 -14.12 -3.33 -2.01
CA TYR A 64 -14.16 -3.10 -0.56
C TYR A 64 -14.93 -4.21 0.14
N THR A 65 -14.33 -4.76 1.18
CA THR A 65 -14.98 -5.73 2.05
C THR A 65 -14.83 -5.31 3.50
N ARG A 66 -15.90 -5.50 4.28
CA ARG A 66 -15.93 -5.18 5.70
C ARG A 66 -16.42 -6.37 6.50
N ARG A 67 -15.72 -6.68 7.56
CA ARG A 67 -16.17 -7.69 8.53
C ARG A 67 -17.29 -7.11 9.42
N PRO A 68 -18.23 -7.95 9.87
CA PRO A 68 -19.26 -7.51 10.82
C PRO A 68 -18.71 -7.24 12.21
N ARG A 69 -17.57 -7.85 12.57
CA ARG A 69 -16.85 -7.69 13.84
C ARG A 69 -15.35 -7.84 13.62
N PRO A 70 -14.50 -7.11 14.36
CA PRO A 70 -13.07 -7.23 14.25
C PRO A 70 -12.60 -8.59 14.78
N ILE A 71 -11.56 -9.11 14.13
CA ILE A 71 -10.83 -10.33 14.56
C ILE A 71 -9.38 -10.03 14.93
N GLY A 72 -8.94 -8.81 14.75
CA GLY A 72 -7.59 -8.34 14.98
C GLY A 72 -6.74 -8.32 13.71
N GLU A 73 -5.81 -7.38 13.69
CA GLU A 73 -5.01 -7.03 12.53
C GLU A 73 -4.30 -8.24 11.90
N VAL A 74 -3.59 -9.02 12.72
CA VAL A 74 -2.80 -10.17 12.24
C VAL A 74 -3.70 -11.26 11.65
N ALA A 75 -4.80 -11.61 12.34
CA ALA A 75 -5.72 -12.62 11.85
C ALA A 75 -6.44 -12.17 10.57
N HIS A 76 -6.83 -10.90 10.51
CA HIS A 76 -7.48 -10.33 9.33
C HIS A 76 -6.53 -10.29 8.13
N LEU A 77 -5.27 -9.88 8.34
CA LEU A 77 -4.27 -9.86 7.28
C LEU A 77 -3.97 -11.27 6.76
N ASP A 78 -3.85 -12.28 7.66
CA ASP A 78 -3.64 -13.68 7.25
C ASP A 78 -4.82 -14.19 6.39
N GLU A 79 -6.06 -13.94 6.81
CA GLU A 79 -7.24 -14.30 6.01
C GLU A 79 -7.25 -13.61 4.64
N ALA A 80 -6.95 -12.31 4.61
CA ALA A 80 -6.93 -11.55 3.37
C ALA A 80 -5.84 -12.03 2.41
N LEU A 81 -4.62 -12.28 2.91
CA LEU A 81 -3.53 -12.84 2.11
C LEU A 81 -3.89 -14.21 1.52
N ARG A 82 -4.50 -15.10 2.33
CA ARG A 82 -4.98 -16.40 1.84
C ARG A 82 -6.04 -16.27 0.75
N ALA A 83 -6.92 -15.28 0.86
CA ALA A 83 -7.96 -15.01 -0.14
C ALA A 83 -7.40 -14.48 -1.46
N CYS A 84 -6.21 -13.88 -1.47
CA CYS A 84 -5.51 -13.50 -2.70
C CYS A 84 -5.00 -14.71 -3.50
N GLY A 85 -4.96 -15.91 -2.91
CA GLY A 85 -4.53 -17.16 -3.58
C GLY A 85 -3.06 -17.12 -3.98
N ASN A 86 -2.80 -17.34 -5.27
CA ASN A 86 -1.44 -17.38 -5.84
C ASN A 86 -1.02 -16.05 -6.48
N ALA A 87 -1.79 -14.97 -6.31
CA ALA A 87 -1.42 -13.67 -6.84
C ALA A 87 -0.27 -13.06 -6.05
N ASP A 88 0.61 -12.33 -6.75
CA ASP A 88 1.55 -11.45 -6.09
C ASP A 88 0.78 -10.34 -5.35
N VAL A 89 1.14 -10.04 -4.11
CA VAL A 89 0.41 -9.10 -3.26
C VAL A 89 1.33 -7.97 -2.80
N LEU A 90 0.89 -6.74 -2.99
CA LEU A 90 1.47 -5.55 -2.40
C LEU A 90 0.63 -5.16 -1.18
N VAL A 91 1.13 -5.42 0.02
CA VAL A 91 0.46 -4.96 1.25
C VAL A 91 0.80 -3.50 1.47
N LEU A 92 -0.23 -2.64 1.50
CA LEU A 92 -0.10 -1.20 1.73
C LEU A 92 -0.88 -0.83 3.00
N ALA A 93 -0.17 -0.34 4.03
CA ALA A 93 -0.82 0.19 5.23
C ALA A 93 -1.64 1.44 4.90
N SER A 94 -2.81 1.61 5.52
CA SER A 94 -3.73 2.72 5.23
C SER A 94 -3.23 4.10 5.71
N ASP A 95 -2.12 4.15 6.42
CA ASP A 95 -1.40 5.34 6.85
C ASP A 95 -0.11 5.60 6.03
N ALA A 96 0.17 4.78 5.04
CA ALA A 96 1.30 4.96 4.14
C ALA A 96 0.93 5.82 2.93
N VAL A 97 1.88 6.65 2.48
CA VAL A 97 1.74 7.47 1.26
C VAL A 97 2.72 6.96 0.21
N PRO A 98 2.26 6.09 -0.71
CA PRO A 98 3.14 5.52 -1.74
C PRO A 98 3.58 6.59 -2.73
N THR A 99 4.86 6.53 -3.14
CA THR A 99 5.43 7.42 -4.15
C THR A 99 5.03 6.99 -5.57
N PRO A 100 5.00 7.89 -6.56
CA PRO A 100 4.75 7.52 -7.96
C PRO A 100 5.69 6.40 -8.45
N GLY A 101 5.13 5.37 -9.07
CA GLY A 101 5.88 4.23 -9.60
C GLY A 101 6.22 3.14 -8.57
N TRP A 102 5.83 3.27 -7.33
CA TRP A 102 6.12 2.35 -6.22
C TRP A 102 5.82 0.87 -6.55
N ALA A 103 4.64 0.59 -7.08
CA ALA A 103 4.21 -0.77 -7.39
C ALA A 103 5.09 -1.41 -8.49
N THR A 104 5.44 -0.63 -9.52
CA THR A 104 6.33 -1.08 -10.60
C THR A 104 7.73 -1.37 -10.09
N GLN A 105 8.26 -0.52 -9.20
CA GLN A 105 9.59 -0.70 -8.62
C GLN A 105 9.66 -1.93 -7.73
N LEU A 106 8.67 -2.15 -6.87
CA LEU A 106 8.60 -3.36 -6.05
C LEU A 106 8.47 -4.63 -6.89
N SER A 107 7.60 -4.62 -7.90
CA SER A 107 7.46 -5.76 -8.80
C SER A 107 8.76 -6.07 -9.58
N ALA A 108 9.54 -5.05 -9.93
CA ALA A 108 10.81 -5.23 -10.61
C ALA A 108 11.87 -5.94 -9.74
N CYS A 109 11.76 -5.89 -8.41
CA CYS A 109 12.66 -6.61 -7.51
C CYS A 109 12.61 -8.12 -7.77
N PHE A 110 11.43 -8.68 -7.95
CA PHE A 110 11.21 -10.12 -8.17
C PHE A 110 11.73 -10.61 -9.53
N ALA A 111 11.82 -9.71 -10.52
CA ALA A 111 12.38 -10.05 -11.84
C ALA A 111 13.91 -10.20 -11.80
N ARG A 112 14.59 -9.76 -10.73
CA ARG A 112 16.05 -9.77 -10.61
C ARG A 112 16.59 -11.10 -10.07
N ASP A 113 15.86 -11.68 -9.12
CA ASP A 113 16.23 -12.94 -8.50
C ASP A 113 14.98 -13.75 -8.13
N ALA A 114 14.86 -14.95 -8.67
CA ALA A 114 13.76 -15.86 -8.40
C ALA A 114 13.70 -16.37 -6.95
N ALA A 115 14.74 -16.16 -6.16
CA ALA A 115 14.79 -16.51 -4.74
C ALA A 115 14.17 -15.43 -3.84
N ILE A 116 13.87 -14.23 -4.36
CA ILE A 116 13.21 -13.18 -3.58
C ILE A 116 11.75 -13.56 -3.38
N ALA A 117 11.38 -13.79 -2.12
CA ALA A 117 10.00 -14.07 -1.72
C ALA A 117 9.25 -12.83 -1.21
N THR A 118 9.97 -11.85 -0.66
CA THR A 118 9.41 -10.59 -0.15
C THR A 118 10.34 -9.42 -0.45
N ALA A 119 9.76 -8.24 -0.66
CA ALA A 119 10.49 -6.98 -0.80
C ALA A 119 9.78 -5.89 0.01
N THR A 120 10.52 -5.18 0.84
CA THR A 120 10.00 -4.07 1.65
C THR A 120 10.66 -2.77 1.21
N PRO A 121 9.90 -1.74 0.83
CA PRO A 121 10.47 -0.45 0.45
C PRO A 121 11.01 0.30 1.66
N TRP A 122 11.93 1.22 1.43
CA TRP A 122 12.30 2.21 2.42
C TRP A 122 11.12 3.14 2.71
N CYS A 123 10.94 3.51 3.97
CA CYS A 123 9.93 4.46 4.43
C CYS A 123 10.56 5.52 5.35
N ASN A 124 9.82 6.58 5.64
CA ASN A 124 10.29 7.63 6.54
C ASN A 124 10.14 7.29 8.04
N ALA A 125 9.46 6.19 8.35
CA ALA A 125 9.28 5.70 9.71
C ALA A 125 9.18 4.17 9.69
N GLY A 126 9.76 3.51 10.68
CA GLY A 126 9.66 2.06 10.82
C GLY A 126 10.84 1.45 11.55
N GLU A 127 10.63 0.26 12.08
CA GLU A 127 11.65 -0.44 12.88
C GLU A 127 12.70 -1.15 12.02
N CYS A 128 12.36 -1.53 10.80
CA CYS A 128 13.21 -2.38 9.96
C CYS A 128 13.65 -1.74 8.64
N ALA A 129 12.88 -0.80 8.09
CA ALA A 129 13.10 -0.25 6.75
C ALA A 129 12.98 1.29 6.72
N ALA A 130 13.38 1.97 7.80
CA ALA A 130 13.35 3.43 7.87
C ALA A 130 14.61 4.06 7.29
N TRP A 131 14.44 5.16 6.57
CA TRP A 131 15.52 5.99 6.01
C TRP A 131 15.43 7.42 6.54
N PRO A 132 16.53 8.10 6.85
CA PRO A 132 17.94 7.66 6.76
C PRO A 132 18.41 6.79 7.95
N ARG A 133 17.59 6.63 8.99
CA ARG A 133 17.97 5.86 10.19
C ARG A 133 16.86 4.91 10.59
N ILE A 134 17.22 3.65 10.80
CA ILE A 134 16.30 2.61 11.28
C ILE A 134 15.85 2.96 12.71
N GLY A 135 14.56 2.82 13.00
CA GLY A 135 13.97 3.09 14.30
C GLY A 135 13.68 4.57 14.59
N GLU A 136 14.00 5.47 13.66
CA GLU A 136 13.69 6.90 13.79
C GLU A 136 12.56 7.29 12.80
N ILE A 137 11.78 8.30 13.18
CA ILE A 137 10.78 8.93 12.32
C ILE A 137 11.41 10.16 11.68
N SER A 138 11.49 10.15 10.36
CA SER A 138 11.90 11.32 9.58
C SER A 138 10.65 12.08 9.10
N PRO A 139 10.68 13.42 9.07
CA PRO A 139 9.55 14.20 8.58
C PRO A 139 9.28 13.87 7.11
N MET A 140 8.00 13.92 6.72
CA MET A 140 7.62 13.83 5.31
C MET A 140 8.21 15.02 4.55
N PRO A 141 8.81 14.80 3.37
CA PRO A 141 9.31 15.89 2.56
C PRO A 141 8.15 16.72 1.98
N ASP A 142 8.36 18.04 1.85
CA ASP A 142 7.37 18.94 1.25
C ASP A 142 7.11 18.64 -0.24
N ASP A 143 8.08 18.02 -0.91
CA ASP A 143 7.99 17.69 -2.34
C ASP A 143 8.21 16.18 -2.58
N MET A 144 7.10 15.46 -2.61
CA MET A 144 7.09 14.01 -2.88
C MET A 144 7.61 13.65 -4.28
N SER A 145 7.54 14.58 -5.26
CA SER A 145 8.04 14.34 -6.61
C SER A 145 9.56 14.24 -6.63
N LYS A 146 10.25 15.08 -5.85
CA LYS A 146 11.72 15.00 -5.69
C LYS A 146 12.15 13.72 -5.00
N LEU A 147 11.41 13.33 -3.97
CA LEU A 147 11.67 12.06 -3.28
C LEU A 147 11.51 10.88 -4.26
N ALA A 148 10.42 10.85 -5.02
CA ALA A 148 10.17 9.79 -6.00
C ALA A 148 11.28 9.72 -7.08
N GLN A 149 11.77 10.87 -7.56
CA GLN A 149 12.88 10.94 -8.51
C GLN A 149 14.18 10.42 -7.90
N ALA A 150 14.47 10.79 -6.64
CA ALA A 150 15.65 10.30 -5.93
C ALA A 150 15.58 8.78 -5.72
N CYS A 151 14.43 8.25 -5.29
CA CYS A 151 14.21 6.82 -5.13
C CYS A 151 14.34 6.06 -6.45
N ALA A 152 13.80 6.61 -7.55
CA ALA A 152 13.90 5.98 -8.87
C ALA A 152 15.35 5.93 -9.42
N ALA A 153 16.22 6.84 -8.98
CA ALA A 153 17.63 6.87 -9.35
C ALA A 153 18.51 5.92 -8.52
N MET A 154 18.00 5.44 -7.38
CA MET A 154 18.74 4.48 -6.55
C MET A 154 18.59 3.07 -7.12
N PRO A 155 19.70 2.33 -7.31
CA PRO A 155 19.58 0.91 -7.62
C PRO A 155 18.92 0.20 -6.44
N PRO A 156 18.03 -0.78 -6.69
CA PRO A 156 17.52 -1.62 -5.62
C PRO A 156 18.71 -2.39 -5.03
N GLU A 157 18.96 -2.17 -3.76
CA GLU A 157 19.97 -2.89 -2.99
C GLU A 157 19.33 -4.15 -2.39
N HIS A 158 20.14 -5.20 -2.25
CA HIS A 158 19.73 -6.48 -1.69
C HIS A 158 19.98 -6.53 -0.19
#